data_bfe65c8fe77e2212bb4c691f50694abe
#
_entry.id   bfe65c8fe77e2212bb4c691f50694abe
#
_cell.length_a   1.000
_cell.length_b   1.000
_cell.length_c   1.000
_cell.angle_alpha   90.00
_cell.angle_beta   90.00
_cell.angle_gamma   90.00
#
_symmetry.space_group_name_H-M   'P 1'
#
loop_
_entity.id
_entity.type
_entity.pdbx_description
1 polymer ?
#
loop_
_entity_poly.entity_id
_entity_poly.type
_entity_poly.pdbx_seq_one_letter_code
_entity_poly.pdbx_strand_id
1 'polypeptide(L)'
;DLDTIDWSDSLKEMQRNWIGRSEGAEVDFAIADCRLPIANSKIRVFTTRPDTLFGATYMVLSPEHKLVPQITTPEQKQAVEDYQSLAAGRSDLERTELAKEKTGVFTGAYAINPVNGEKIPIWIADYVLASYGTGAIMAVPAHDTRDFEFATKFGLPIIQVVQPAKEGVDWRGFVDEGITINSTNQTVSLNGL
;
A
#
# COMPACT_ATOMS: atom_id res chain seq x y z
N ASP A 1 6.68 24.68 -2.19
CA ASP A 1 7.32 26.00 -1.89
C ASP A 1 8.18 26.57 -3.02
N LEU A 2 8.06 26.06 -4.27
CA LEU A 2 8.81 26.55 -5.42
C LEU A 2 8.58 28.04 -5.69
N ASP A 3 7.41 28.56 -5.30
CA ASP A 3 7.05 29.97 -5.51
C ASP A 3 7.81 30.93 -4.58
N THR A 4 8.34 30.41 -3.46
CA THR A 4 9.04 31.22 -2.43
C THR A 4 10.54 31.26 -2.59
N ILE A 5 11.11 30.48 -3.52
CA ILE A 5 12.56 30.44 -3.77
C ILE A 5 12.93 31.31 -4.97
N ASP A 6 14.15 31.91 -4.91
CA ASP A 6 14.69 32.77 -5.96
C ASP A 6 15.36 31.92 -7.07
N TRP A 7 14.52 31.16 -7.80
CA TRP A 7 14.91 30.39 -8.97
C TRP A 7 14.25 30.98 -10.23
N SER A 8 14.89 30.77 -11.38
CA SER A 8 14.29 31.15 -12.66
C SER A 8 13.00 30.37 -12.91
N ASP A 9 12.04 30.97 -13.61
CA ASP A 9 10.75 30.33 -13.93
C ASP A 9 10.92 29.01 -14.66
N SER A 10 11.90 28.89 -15.53
CA SER A 10 12.22 27.68 -16.28
C SER A 10 12.67 26.53 -15.34
N LEU A 11 13.45 26.83 -14.29
CA LEU A 11 13.84 25.83 -13.28
C LEU A 11 12.66 25.45 -12.40
N LYS A 12 11.83 26.41 -12.01
CA LYS A 12 10.60 26.13 -11.25
C LYS A 12 9.64 25.25 -12.02
N GLU A 13 9.48 25.52 -13.33
CA GLU A 13 8.61 24.73 -14.20
C GLU A 13 9.16 23.31 -14.41
N MET A 14 10.46 23.16 -14.59
CA MET A 14 11.11 21.86 -14.68
C MET A 14 10.87 21.04 -13.40
N GLN A 15 10.98 21.66 -12.22
CA GLN A 15 10.71 20.99 -10.95
C GLN A 15 9.24 20.64 -10.77
N ARG A 16 8.30 21.52 -11.18
CA ARG A 16 6.86 21.21 -11.16
C ARG A 16 6.53 20.01 -12.05
N ASN A 17 7.11 19.98 -13.26
CA ASN A 17 6.93 18.88 -14.18
C ASN A 17 7.53 17.58 -13.67
N TRP A 18 8.68 17.66 -12.98
CA TRP A 18 9.31 16.49 -12.36
C TRP A 18 8.50 15.94 -11.18
N ILE A 19 8.03 16.81 -10.28
CA ILE A 19 7.22 16.40 -9.12
C ILE A 19 5.87 15.86 -9.57
N GLY A 20 5.26 16.50 -10.57
CA GLY A 20 3.93 16.18 -11.05
C GLY A 20 2.81 16.49 -10.02
N ARG A 21 1.58 16.34 -10.45
CA ARG A 21 0.40 16.38 -9.60
C ARG A 21 -0.23 14.98 -9.58
N SER A 22 -0.32 14.37 -8.41
CA SER A 22 -1.05 13.12 -8.24
C SER A 22 -2.49 13.42 -7.83
N GLU A 23 -3.44 12.87 -8.56
CA GLU A 23 -4.85 12.84 -8.19
C GLU A 23 -5.23 11.45 -7.73
N GLY A 24 -6.04 11.37 -6.68
CA GLY A 24 -6.42 10.08 -6.10
C GLY A 24 -7.45 10.23 -5.00
N ALA A 25 -7.66 9.17 -4.24
CA ALA A 25 -8.62 9.11 -3.16
C ALA A 25 -7.96 8.70 -1.84
N GLU A 26 -8.45 9.25 -0.74
CA GLU A 26 -8.18 8.73 0.60
C GLU A 26 -9.21 7.64 0.93
N VAL A 27 -8.72 6.51 1.41
CA VAL A 27 -9.54 5.35 1.78
C VAL A 27 -9.24 4.94 3.21
N ASP A 28 -10.28 4.77 4.01
CA ASP A 28 -10.18 4.33 5.40
C ASP A 28 -10.48 2.84 5.51
N PHE A 29 -9.51 2.08 6.03
CA PHE A 29 -9.66 0.67 6.35
C PHE A 29 -9.85 0.51 7.86
N ALA A 30 -10.98 -0.03 8.30
CA ALA A 30 -11.22 -0.32 9.71
C ALA A 30 -10.28 -1.45 10.19
N ILE A 31 -9.74 -1.33 11.40
CA ILE A 31 -8.92 -2.39 11.99
C ILE A 31 -9.85 -3.43 12.59
N ALA A 32 -9.69 -4.69 12.17
CA ALA A 32 -10.48 -5.80 12.67
C ALA A 32 -9.96 -6.27 14.05
N ASP A 33 -10.90 -6.72 14.89
CA ASP A 33 -10.62 -7.41 16.16
C ASP A 33 -9.69 -6.61 17.11
N CYS A 34 -9.76 -5.29 17.04
CA CYS A 34 -8.96 -4.43 17.89
C CYS A 34 -9.37 -4.62 19.36
N ARG A 35 -8.57 -5.34 20.14
CA ARG A 35 -8.73 -5.49 21.61
C ARG A 35 -8.46 -4.19 22.37
N LEU A 36 -8.06 -3.16 21.65
CA LEU A 36 -7.80 -1.85 22.21
C LEU A 36 -9.10 -1.05 22.31
N PRO A 37 -9.24 -0.20 23.34
CA PRO A 37 -10.39 0.68 23.51
C PRO A 37 -10.49 1.78 22.45
N ILE A 38 -9.85 1.60 21.31
CA ILE A 38 -9.86 2.54 20.19
C ILE A 38 -11.04 2.16 19.28
N ALA A 39 -12.25 2.35 19.80
CA ALA A 39 -13.44 2.32 18.99
C ALA A 39 -13.23 3.26 17.79
N ASN A 40 -13.33 2.72 16.56
CA ASN A 40 -13.10 3.40 15.28
C ASN A 40 -11.64 3.61 14.85
N SER A 41 -10.69 2.79 15.30
CA SER A 41 -9.33 2.83 14.72
C SER A 41 -9.36 2.41 13.26
N LYS A 42 -8.83 3.28 12.43
CA LYS A 42 -8.76 3.10 10.98
C LYS A 42 -7.36 3.44 10.48
N ILE A 43 -6.98 2.76 9.44
CA ILE A 43 -5.78 3.06 8.67
C ILE A 43 -6.23 3.83 7.44
N ARG A 44 -5.73 5.05 7.28
CA ARG A 44 -5.99 5.86 6.10
C ARG A 44 -4.86 5.67 5.11
N VAL A 45 -5.20 5.39 3.88
CA VAL A 45 -4.26 5.33 2.75
C VAL A 45 -4.67 6.32 1.67
N PHE A 46 -3.70 6.86 0.95
CA PHE A 46 -3.94 7.59 -0.30
C PHE A 46 -3.60 6.66 -1.46
N THR A 47 -4.49 6.58 -2.45
CA THR A 47 -4.27 5.80 -3.67
C THR A 47 -4.64 6.58 -4.91
N THR A 48 -3.83 6.46 -5.95
CA THR A 48 -4.15 6.97 -7.31
C THR A 48 -5.00 5.98 -8.11
N ARG A 49 -5.17 4.74 -7.60
CA ARG A 49 -5.92 3.66 -8.24
C ARG A 49 -7.04 3.13 -7.33
N PRO A 50 -8.05 3.97 -7.00
CA PRO A 50 -9.20 3.52 -6.19
C PRO A 50 -10.05 2.44 -6.89
N ASP A 51 -9.97 2.33 -8.20
CA ASP A 51 -10.59 1.30 -9.03
C ASP A 51 -10.11 -0.12 -8.68
N THR A 52 -8.89 -0.26 -8.15
CA THR A 52 -8.29 -1.55 -7.82
C THR A 52 -8.55 -2.03 -6.38
N LEU A 53 -9.37 -1.32 -5.60
CA LEU A 53 -9.66 -1.63 -4.19
C LEU A 53 -10.14 -3.08 -3.95
N PHE A 54 -10.90 -3.64 -4.89
CA PHE A 54 -11.35 -5.04 -4.82
C PHE A 54 -10.19 -6.05 -4.87
N GLY A 55 -9.04 -5.65 -5.42
CA GLY A 55 -7.82 -6.45 -5.50
C GLY A 55 -6.85 -6.20 -4.33
N ALA A 56 -7.20 -5.36 -3.36
CA ALA A 56 -6.38 -5.13 -2.18
C ALA A 56 -6.46 -6.35 -1.24
N THR A 57 -5.37 -7.10 -1.14
CA THR A 57 -5.30 -8.37 -0.41
C THR A 57 -4.50 -8.31 0.89
N TYR A 58 -3.76 -7.25 1.11
CA TYR A 58 -3.07 -6.96 2.37
C TYR A 58 -2.79 -5.47 2.50
N MET A 59 -2.39 -5.06 3.70
CA MET A 59 -1.94 -3.70 3.98
C MET A 59 -0.50 -3.71 4.45
N VAL A 60 0.22 -2.64 4.15
CA VAL A 60 1.58 -2.45 4.65
C VAL A 60 1.71 -1.09 5.31
N LEU A 61 2.26 -1.09 6.51
CA LEU A 61 2.65 0.11 7.23
C LEU A 61 4.17 0.27 7.20
N SER A 62 4.65 1.50 7.26
CA SER A 62 6.05 1.72 7.55
C SER A 62 6.40 1.16 8.95
N PRO A 63 7.62 0.67 9.18
CA PRO A 63 8.03 0.17 10.49
C PRO A 63 7.87 1.21 11.60
N GLU A 64 8.01 2.49 11.28
CA GLU A 64 7.92 3.64 12.21
C GLU A 64 6.48 4.14 12.42
N HIS A 65 5.49 3.56 11.75
CA HIS A 65 4.12 4.05 11.80
C HIS A 65 3.54 3.96 13.22
N LYS A 66 2.91 5.03 13.68
CA LYS A 66 2.37 5.18 15.06
C LYS A 66 1.37 4.12 15.51
N LEU A 67 0.71 3.46 14.58
CA LEU A 67 -0.24 2.39 14.87
C LEU A 67 0.44 1.04 15.14
N VAL A 68 1.67 0.82 14.66
CA VAL A 68 2.35 -0.48 14.78
C VAL A 68 2.40 -1.00 16.22
N PRO A 69 2.86 -0.24 17.22
CA PRO A 69 2.89 -0.75 18.59
C PRO A 69 1.49 -0.99 19.18
N GLN A 70 0.45 -0.38 18.62
CA GLN A 70 -0.92 -0.48 19.10
C GLN A 70 -1.65 -1.70 18.56
N ILE A 71 -1.34 -2.11 17.33
CA ILE A 71 -2.03 -3.19 16.62
C ILE A 71 -1.25 -4.51 16.65
N THR A 72 0.05 -4.47 16.97
CA THR A 72 0.88 -5.67 17.04
C THR A 72 0.38 -6.60 18.14
N THR A 73 0.11 -7.85 17.77
CA THR A 73 -0.30 -8.85 18.75
C THR A 73 0.88 -9.28 19.64
N PRO A 74 0.63 -9.79 20.87
CA PRO A 74 1.70 -10.23 21.76
C PRO A 74 2.62 -11.27 21.12
N GLU A 75 2.08 -12.15 20.29
CA GLU A 75 2.81 -13.23 19.61
C GLU A 75 3.78 -12.68 18.55
N GLN A 76 3.46 -11.53 17.94
CA GLN A 76 4.26 -10.91 16.90
C GLN A 76 5.20 -9.80 17.42
N LYS A 77 5.07 -9.46 18.71
CA LYS A 77 5.75 -8.30 19.29
C LYS A 77 7.26 -8.34 19.07
N GLN A 78 7.91 -9.45 19.42
CA GLN A 78 9.37 -9.58 19.31
C GLN A 78 9.84 -9.46 17.86
N ALA A 79 9.16 -10.15 16.93
CA ALA A 79 9.51 -10.11 15.51
C ALA A 79 9.34 -8.70 14.91
N VAL A 80 8.30 -7.97 15.34
CA VAL A 80 8.06 -6.58 14.91
C VAL A 80 9.14 -5.64 15.46
N GLU A 81 9.49 -5.74 16.75
CA GLU A 81 10.53 -4.92 17.37
C GLU A 81 11.92 -5.16 16.75
N ASP A 82 12.27 -6.42 16.49
CA ASP A 82 13.51 -6.79 15.80
C ASP A 82 13.55 -6.20 14.38
N TYR A 83 12.44 -6.28 13.65
CA TYR A 83 12.34 -5.73 12.31
C TYR A 83 12.39 -4.18 12.29
N GLN A 84 11.76 -3.52 13.25
CA GLN A 84 11.85 -2.07 13.41
C GLN A 84 13.30 -1.62 13.67
N SER A 85 14.01 -2.35 14.50
CA SER A 85 15.43 -2.09 14.79
C SER A 85 16.31 -2.26 13.55
N LEU A 86 16.04 -3.29 12.74
CA LEU A 86 16.74 -3.52 11.47
C LEU A 86 16.45 -2.39 10.45
N ALA A 87 15.20 -1.99 10.32
CA ALA A 87 14.77 -0.95 9.38
C ALA A 87 15.32 0.43 9.75
N ALA A 88 15.39 0.75 11.06
CA ALA A 88 15.95 2.02 11.55
C ALA A 88 17.45 2.22 11.21
N GLY A 89 18.18 1.12 10.97
CA GLY A 89 19.59 1.18 10.55
C GLY A 89 19.80 1.42 9.06
N ARG A 90 18.74 1.53 8.26
CA ARG A 90 18.78 1.72 6.80
C ARG A 90 18.30 3.10 6.40
N SER A 91 18.97 3.71 5.41
CA SER A 91 18.50 4.94 4.77
C SER A 91 17.28 4.67 3.86
N ASP A 92 16.49 5.70 3.56
CA ASP A 92 15.34 5.60 2.65
C ASP A 92 15.75 5.07 1.25
N LEU A 93 16.94 5.45 0.77
CA LEU A 93 17.50 4.97 -0.50
C LEU A 93 17.78 3.46 -0.47
N GLU A 94 18.39 2.97 0.62
CA GLU A 94 18.65 1.53 0.79
C GLU A 94 17.36 0.72 0.90
N ARG A 95 16.32 1.30 1.48
CA ARG A 95 15.00 0.67 1.67
C ARG A 95 14.21 0.58 0.37
N THR A 96 14.34 1.54 -0.53
CA THR A 96 13.51 1.64 -1.75
C THR A 96 14.22 1.21 -3.02
N GLU A 97 15.37 1.80 -3.34
CA GLU A 97 16.03 1.61 -4.63
C GLU A 97 17.09 0.49 -4.61
N LEU A 98 17.80 0.32 -3.49
CA LEU A 98 18.88 -0.66 -3.38
C LEU A 98 18.39 -2.01 -2.83
N ALA A 99 17.17 -2.10 -2.32
CA ALA A 99 16.62 -3.34 -1.79
C ALA A 99 16.37 -4.37 -2.90
N LYS A 100 17.24 -5.38 -3.01
CA LYS A 100 17.08 -6.49 -3.96
C LYS A 100 15.95 -7.45 -3.60
N GLU A 101 15.60 -7.54 -2.32
CA GLU A 101 14.55 -8.42 -1.82
C GLU A 101 13.56 -7.66 -0.97
N LYS A 102 12.27 -7.97 -1.15
CA LYS A 102 11.23 -7.45 -0.26
C LYS A 102 11.30 -8.15 1.08
N THR A 103 11.31 -7.37 2.16
CA THR A 103 11.27 -7.85 3.53
C THR A 103 10.08 -7.27 4.28
N GLY A 104 9.60 -7.97 5.28
CA GLY A 104 8.48 -7.51 6.10
C GLY A 104 8.12 -8.52 7.18
N VAL A 105 7.30 -8.06 8.13
CA VAL A 105 6.81 -8.86 9.25
C VAL A 105 5.31 -8.65 9.40
N PHE A 106 4.58 -9.74 9.62
CA PHE A 106 3.16 -9.69 9.94
C PHE A 106 2.94 -9.16 11.36
N THR A 107 2.01 -8.23 11.54
CA THR A 107 1.73 -7.62 12.86
C THR A 107 0.82 -8.48 13.74
N GLY A 108 0.18 -9.51 13.18
CA GLY A 108 -0.88 -10.28 13.84
C GLY A 108 -2.26 -9.66 13.71
N ALA A 109 -2.37 -8.42 13.22
CA ALA A 109 -3.62 -7.69 13.05
C ALA A 109 -4.13 -7.75 11.61
N TYR A 110 -5.42 -7.45 11.46
CA TYR A 110 -6.11 -7.41 10.19
C TYR A 110 -6.85 -6.09 10.01
N ALA A 111 -7.01 -5.66 8.77
CA ALA A 111 -7.90 -4.58 8.36
C ALA A 111 -9.10 -5.13 7.59
N ILE A 112 -10.18 -4.36 7.54
CA ILE A 112 -11.36 -4.68 6.74
C ILE A 112 -11.30 -3.88 5.45
N ASN A 113 -11.29 -4.56 4.32
CA ASN A 113 -11.39 -3.92 3.03
C ASN A 113 -12.80 -3.31 2.88
N PRO A 114 -12.94 -1.98 2.69
CA PRO A 114 -14.24 -1.31 2.74
C PRO A 114 -15.18 -1.67 1.59
N VAL A 115 -14.66 -2.21 0.47
CA VAL A 115 -15.49 -2.50 -0.71
C VAL A 115 -16.07 -3.92 -0.72
N ASN A 116 -15.40 -4.91 -0.09
CA ASN A 116 -15.87 -6.31 -0.08
C ASN A 116 -16.05 -6.89 1.33
N GLY A 117 -15.62 -6.17 2.38
CA GLY A 117 -15.72 -6.61 3.77
C GLY A 117 -14.72 -7.68 4.18
N GLU A 118 -13.78 -8.05 3.32
CA GLU A 118 -12.78 -9.08 3.60
C GLU A 118 -11.74 -8.60 4.62
N LYS A 119 -11.33 -9.53 5.49
CA LYS A 119 -10.21 -9.32 6.40
C LYS A 119 -8.91 -9.52 5.66
N ILE A 120 -8.09 -8.47 5.60
CA ILE A 120 -6.77 -8.48 4.97
C ILE A 120 -5.68 -8.27 6.02
N PRO A 121 -4.56 -9.02 5.98
CA PRO A 121 -3.51 -8.93 7.00
C PRO A 121 -2.74 -7.62 6.91
N ILE A 122 -2.32 -7.11 8.07
CA ILE A 122 -1.50 -5.89 8.18
C ILE A 122 -0.04 -6.29 8.44
N TRP A 123 0.82 -5.89 7.53
CA TRP A 123 2.26 -6.10 7.59
C TRP A 123 3.00 -4.79 7.88
N ILE A 124 4.23 -4.89 8.34
CA ILE A 124 5.21 -3.81 8.26
C ILE A 124 6.28 -4.19 7.24
N ALA A 125 6.72 -3.24 6.44
CA ALA A 125 7.79 -3.45 5.47
C ALA A 125 8.59 -2.16 5.25
N ASP A 126 9.86 -2.32 5.02
CA ASP A 126 10.82 -1.20 4.92
C ASP A 126 10.69 -0.40 3.62
N TYR A 127 10.08 -0.96 2.58
CA TYR A 127 9.83 -0.23 1.33
C TYR A 127 8.69 0.81 1.44
N VAL A 128 7.92 0.81 2.54
CA VAL A 128 6.93 1.85 2.86
C VAL A 128 7.58 2.86 3.80
N LEU A 129 7.65 4.11 3.36
CA LEU A 129 8.29 5.19 4.10
C LEU A 129 7.28 5.98 4.93
N ALA A 130 7.61 6.27 6.19
CA ALA A 130 6.77 7.11 7.06
C ALA A 130 6.68 8.57 6.59
N SER A 131 7.68 9.03 5.82
CA SER A 131 7.76 10.37 5.25
C SER A 131 6.89 10.55 3.99
N TYR A 132 6.36 9.46 3.41
CA TYR A 132 5.57 9.50 2.19
C TYR A 132 4.11 9.16 2.44
N GLY A 133 3.21 10.07 2.04
CA GLY A 133 1.77 9.91 2.22
C GLY A 133 1.37 9.77 3.69
N THR A 134 0.63 8.71 3.98
CA THR A 134 0.19 8.39 5.35
C THR A 134 1.14 7.43 6.09
N GLY A 135 2.22 6.98 5.46
CA GLY A 135 3.06 5.89 5.96
C GLY A 135 2.38 4.52 5.93
N ALA A 136 1.30 4.41 5.16
CA ALA A 136 0.51 3.20 4.97
C ALA A 136 0.09 3.05 3.51
N ILE A 137 0.06 1.83 3.00
CA ILE A 137 -0.45 1.51 1.66
C ILE A 137 -1.45 0.35 1.73
N MET A 138 -2.41 0.36 0.84
CA MET A 138 -3.12 -0.85 0.43
C MET A 138 -2.30 -1.54 -0.67
N ALA A 139 -2.11 -2.83 -0.55
CA ALA A 139 -1.34 -3.59 -1.52
C ALA A 139 -2.24 -4.33 -2.50
N VAL A 140 -1.99 -4.10 -3.79
CA VAL A 140 -2.73 -4.72 -4.91
C VAL A 140 -1.76 -5.52 -5.77
N PRO A 141 -1.40 -6.75 -5.35
CA PRO A 141 -0.30 -7.49 -5.96
C PRO A 141 -0.52 -7.86 -7.43
N ALA A 142 -1.75 -7.90 -7.90
CA ALA A 142 -2.01 -8.12 -9.32
C ALA A 142 -1.59 -6.93 -10.20
N HIS A 143 -1.52 -5.70 -9.65
CA HIS A 143 -1.37 -4.46 -10.40
C HIS A 143 -0.29 -3.52 -9.86
N ASP A 144 0.61 -4.01 -9.03
CA ASP A 144 1.84 -3.36 -8.61
C ASP A 144 2.96 -4.40 -8.52
N THR A 145 4.10 -4.14 -9.15
CA THR A 145 5.22 -5.10 -9.22
C THR A 145 5.86 -5.33 -7.86
N ARG A 146 5.94 -4.31 -6.99
CA ARG A 146 6.51 -4.43 -5.64
C ARG A 146 5.60 -5.26 -4.75
N ASP A 147 4.30 -5.03 -4.85
CA ASP A 147 3.30 -5.79 -4.12
C ASP A 147 3.24 -7.25 -4.63
N PHE A 148 3.41 -7.47 -5.94
CA PHE A 148 3.47 -8.81 -6.51
C PHE A 148 4.67 -9.62 -5.98
N GLU A 149 5.86 -9.01 -5.94
CA GLU A 149 7.06 -9.64 -5.39
C GLU A 149 6.89 -9.99 -3.92
N PHE A 150 6.32 -9.06 -3.13
CA PHE A 150 6.06 -9.27 -1.71
C PHE A 150 5.02 -10.38 -1.50
N ALA A 151 3.87 -10.31 -2.17
CA ALA A 151 2.82 -11.31 -2.07
C ALA A 151 3.31 -12.72 -2.46
N THR A 152 4.11 -12.81 -3.53
CA THR A 152 4.71 -14.07 -3.97
C THR A 152 5.64 -14.64 -2.90
N LYS A 153 6.50 -13.79 -2.31
CA LYS A 153 7.45 -14.21 -1.28
C LYS A 153 6.76 -14.73 -0.01
N PHE A 154 5.69 -14.06 0.41
CA PHE A 154 4.98 -14.38 1.66
C PHE A 154 3.73 -15.26 1.48
N GLY A 155 3.47 -15.72 0.25
CA GLY A 155 2.33 -16.60 -0.04
C GLY A 155 0.97 -15.92 0.16
N LEU A 156 0.88 -14.60 -0.09
CA LEU A 156 -0.35 -13.83 0.06
C LEU A 156 -1.23 -13.94 -1.20
N PRO A 157 -2.56 -13.79 -1.08
CA PRO A 157 -3.46 -13.86 -2.22
C PRO A 157 -3.17 -12.79 -3.26
N ILE A 158 -3.30 -13.14 -4.55
CA ILE A 158 -3.16 -12.24 -5.70
C ILE A 158 -4.46 -12.31 -6.48
N ILE A 159 -5.23 -11.21 -6.51
CA ILE A 159 -6.55 -11.14 -7.15
C ILE A 159 -6.47 -10.17 -8.31
N GLN A 160 -6.70 -10.69 -9.52
CA GLN A 160 -6.76 -9.85 -10.72
C GLN A 160 -8.04 -9.03 -10.71
N VAL A 161 -7.93 -7.70 -10.85
CA VAL A 161 -9.07 -6.78 -10.94
C VAL A 161 -9.00 -5.87 -12.16
N VAL A 162 -7.90 -5.89 -12.90
CA VAL A 162 -7.78 -5.25 -14.21
C VAL A 162 -7.30 -6.28 -15.24
N GLN A 163 -8.03 -6.41 -16.33
CA GLN A 163 -7.66 -7.27 -17.45
C GLN A 163 -7.00 -6.41 -18.54
N PRO A 164 -5.80 -6.78 -19.01
CA PRO A 164 -5.19 -6.14 -20.16
C PRO A 164 -6.14 -6.15 -21.36
N ALA A 165 -6.23 -5.02 -22.08
CA ALA A 165 -7.07 -4.92 -23.28
C ALA A 165 -6.54 -5.76 -24.46
N LYS A 166 -5.25 -6.13 -24.44
CA LYS A 166 -4.60 -6.96 -25.46
C LYS A 166 -4.50 -8.40 -24.99
N GLU A 167 -4.92 -9.34 -25.83
CA GLU A 167 -4.73 -10.77 -25.58
C GLU A 167 -3.24 -11.14 -25.49
N GLY A 168 -2.90 -12.09 -24.60
CA GLY A 168 -1.54 -12.62 -24.41
C GLY A 168 -0.63 -11.76 -23.54
N VAL A 169 -1.09 -10.64 -22.99
CA VAL A 169 -0.35 -9.86 -22.00
C VAL A 169 -0.51 -10.51 -20.62
N ASP A 170 0.59 -10.73 -19.92
CA ASP A 170 0.53 -11.22 -18.54
C ASP A 170 -0.05 -10.13 -17.63
N TRP A 171 -1.09 -10.49 -16.89
CA TRP A 171 -1.76 -9.59 -15.96
C TRP A 171 -1.04 -9.45 -14.61
N ARG A 172 -0.09 -10.32 -14.32
CA ARG A 172 0.66 -10.33 -13.05
C ARG A 172 1.62 -9.13 -13.00
N GLY A 173 1.36 -8.23 -12.06
CA GLY A 173 2.10 -6.96 -11.97
C GLY A 173 1.77 -5.97 -13.10
N PHE A 174 0.64 -6.15 -13.81
CA PHE A 174 0.19 -5.26 -14.86
C PHE A 174 -0.26 -3.92 -14.29
N VAL A 175 0.40 -2.84 -14.70
CA VAL A 175 0.22 -1.49 -14.15
C VAL A 175 -0.52 -0.52 -15.09
N ASP A 176 -0.67 -0.90 -16.36
CA ASP A 176 -1.31 -0.05 -17.36
C ASP A 176 -2.85 -0.05 -17.26
N GLU A 177 -3.50 0.73 -18.10
CA GLU A 177 -4.95 0.77 -18.22
C GLU A 177 -5.51 -0.52 -18.86
N GLY A 178 -6.68 -0.93 -18.41
CA GLY A 178 -7.35 -2.13 -18.89
C GLY A 178 -8.82 -2.15 -18.49
N ILE A 179 -9.45 -3.30 -18.62
CA ILE A 179 -10.87 -3.48 -18.30
C ILE A 179 -10.99 -3.98 -16.86
N THR A 180 -11.79 -3.31 -16.05
CA THR A 180 -12.02 -3.72 -14.66
C THR A 180 -12.87 -5.00 -14.60
N ILE A 181 -12.38 -5.98 -13.86
CA ILE A 181 -13.03 -7.29 -13.62
C ILE A 181 -12.99 -7.63 -12.13
N ASN A 182 -13.79 -8.61 -11.70
CA ASN A 182 -13.83 -9.09 -10.31
C ASN A 182 -14.04 -7.98 -9.26
N SER A 183 -14.65 -6.87 -9.68
CA SER A 183 -14.77 -5.64 -8.91
C SER A 183 -16.24 -5.29 -8.69
N THR A 184 -16.94 -6.16 -7.96
CA THR A 184 -18.37 -6.01 -7.66
C THR A 184 -18.70 -6.43 -6.23
N ASN A 185 -19.67 -5.73 -5.64
CA ASN A 185 -20.32 -6.10 -4.40
C ASN A 185 -21.85 -5.91 -4.54
N GLN A 186 -22.59 -5.93 -3.41
CA GLN A 186 -24.05 -5.77 -3.44
C GLN A 186 -24.55 -4.39 -3.90
N THR A 187 -23.71 -3.37 -3.85
CA THR A 187 -24.08 -1.96 -4.10
C THR A 187 -23.36 -1.33 -5.28
N VAL A 188 -22.17 -1.83 -5.63
CA VAL A 188 -21.31 -1.25 -6.67
C VAL A 188 -20.79 -2.34 -7.59
N SER A 189 -20.76 -2.10 -8.88
CA SER A 189 -20.04 -2.90 -9.87
C SER A 189 -19.19 -1.99 -10.74
N LEU A 190 -17.90 -2.28 -10.79
CA LEU A 190 -16.93 -1.59 -11.66
C LEU A 190 -16.54 -2.47 -12.87
N ASN A 191 -17.10 -3.67 -12.99
CA ASN A 191 -16.75 -4.58 -14.07
C ASN A 191 -17.09 -3.98 -15.45
N GLY A 192 -16.11 -3.99 -16.34
CA GLY A 192 -16.27 -3.50 -17.72
C GLY A 192 -15.95 -2.00 -17.92
N LEU A 193 -15.49 -1.32 -16.85
CA LEU A 193 -15.02 0.07 -16.95
C LEU A 193 -13.56 0.13 -17.38
#